data_5ab9d947f690c9efcd6f44f8567b3632
#
_entry.id   5ab9d947f690c9efcd6f44f8567b3632
#
_cell.length_a   1.000
_cell.length_b   1.000
_cell.length_c   1.000
_cell.angle_alpha   90.00
_cell.angle_beta   90.00
_cell.angle_gamma   90.00
#
_symmetry.space_group_name_H-M   'P 1'
#
loop_
_entity.id
_entity.type
_entity.pdbx_description
1 polymer ?
#
loop_
_entity_poly.entity_id
_entity_poly.type
_entity_poly.pdbx_seq_one_letter_code
_entity_poly.pdbx_strand_id
1 'polypeptide(L)'
;SQKDKWDPTHASQIIDTYLRLSGMPFANPPAVPPIVVWPESALPRLIGEEDALRARIMASLPPASPLLTGGLHRITDDTGKASILNSLLAIPADGQIAARHDKVRLVPFGEFLPFQWLLEPLGLRQIVNLPPGFSAGSKDRVIRVEGMPAFAGFICYEAVFPRSRPYESRPEMLVNATNDAWFGTSGGPHQHLGHARFRAIEQGVPMIRAANTGSSAMIDAAGRIKAMLALGTAGHLDVAMPAVMAATPYAA
;
A
#
# COMPACT_ATOMS: atom_id res chain seq x y z
N SER A 1 -3.24 -12.93 12.97
CA SER A 1 -2.91 -11.72 13.76
C SER A 1 -1.63 -11.06 13.24
N GLN A 2 -1.30 -9.86 13.72
CA GLN A 2 -0.05 -9.16 13.34
C GLN A 2 1.20 -9.95 13.78
N LYS A 3 1.11 -10.73 14.86
CA LYS A 3 2.18 -11.62 15.32
C LYS A 3 2.38 -12.79 14.36
N ASP A 4 1.30 -13.37 13.86
CA ASP A 4 1.34 -14.52 12.95
C ASP A 4 1.90 -14.15 11.57
N LYS A 5 1.76 -12.89 11.17
CA LYS A 5 2.23 -12.40 9.86
C LYS A 5 3.73 -12.60 9.65
N TRP A 6 4.53 -12.45 10.69
CA TRP A 6 5.99 -12.57 10.63
C TRP A 6 6.51 -13.94 11.06
N ASP A 7 5.61 -14.87 11.37
CA ASP A 7 5.95 -16.26 11.64
C ASP A 7 6.21 -17.00 10.32
N PRO A 8 7.41 -17.55 10.11
CA PRO A 8 7.74 -18.29 8.88
C PRO A 8 6.79 -19.44 8.58
N THR A 9 6.18 -20.05 9.60
CA THR A 9 5.24 -21.16 9.45
C THR A 9 3.94 -20.74 8.76
N HIS A 10 3.54 -19.47 8.88
CA HIS A 10 2.33 -18.91 8.27
C HIS A 10 2.59 -18.23 6.92
N ALA A 11 3.85 -18.00 6.55
CA ALA A 11 4.21 -17.27 5.33
C ALA A 11 3.60 -17.90 4.07
N SER A 12 3.68 -19.22 3.94
CA SER A 12 3.12 -19.95 2.79
C SER A 12 1.60 -19.79 2.70
N GLN A 13 0.90 -19.91 3.82
CA GLN A 13 -0.57 -19.76 3.88
C GLN A 13 -1.01 -18.34 3.50
N ILE A 14 -0.25 -17.33 3.92
CA ILE A 14 -0.50 -15.93 3.54
C ILE A 14 -0.35 -15.77 2.03
N ILE A 15 0.76 -16.24 1.47
CA ILE A 15 1.02 -16.20 0.02
C ILE A 15 -0.12 -16.88 -0.73
N ASP A 16 -0.45 -18.13 -0.39
CA ASP A 16 -1.50 -18.90 -1.05
C ASP A 16 -2.87 -18.23 -0.97
N THR A 17 -3.16 -17.52 0.13
CA THR A 17 -4.38 -16.73 0.26
C THR A 17 -4.43 -15.58 -0.75
N TYR A 18 -3.35 -14.82 -0.89
CA TYR A 18 -3.28 -13.74 -1.88
C TYR A 18 -3.37 -14.27 -3.33
N LEU A 19 -2.64 -15.35 -3.64
CA LEU A 19 -2.70 -15.97 -4.97
C LEU A 19 -4.10 -16.43 -5.30
N ARG A 20 -4.77 -17.14 -4.39
CA ARG A 20 -6.14 -17.62 -4.56
C ARG A 20 -7.13 -16.47 -4.75
N LEU A 21 -7.08 -15.43 -3.93
CA LEU A 21 -7.99 -14.28 -4.03
C LEU A 21 -7.77 -13.51 -5.32
N SER A 22 -6.52 -13.34 -5.76
CA SER A 22 -6.19 -12.61 -6.99
C SER A 22 -6.52 -13.39 -8.27
N GLY A 23 -6.53 -14.72 -8.21
CA GLY A 23 -6.88 -15.59 -9.33
C GLY A 23 -8.38 -15.95 -9.39
N MET A 24 -9.24 -15.36 -8.53
CA MET A 24 -10.69 -15.62 -8.61
C MET A 24 -11.28 -15.02 -9.89
N PRO A 25 -12.23 -15.75 -10.51
CA PRO A 25 -12.85 -15.25 -11.75
C PRO A 25 -13.70 -14.01 -11.48
N PHE A 26 -13.70 -13.10 -12.44
CA PHE A 26 -14.58 -11.92 -12.42
C PHE A 26 -16.03 -12.35 -12.65
N ALA A 27 -16.96 -11.75 -11.92
CA ALA A 27 -18.39 -11.88 -12.22
C ALA A 27 -18.71 -11.29 -13.61
N ASN A 28 -18.04 -10.19 -13.98
CA ASN A 28 -18.13 -9.59 -15.31
C ASN A 28 -16.68 -9.31 -15.77
N PRO A 29 -16.13 -10.12 -16.68
CA PRO A 29 -14.77 -9.93 -17.16
C PRO A 29 -14.55 -8.53 -17.74
N PRO A 30 -13.49 -7.82 -17.33
CA PRO A 30 -13.19 -6.50 -17.86
C PRO A 30 -12.70 -6.56 -19.30
N ALA A 31 -12.97 -5.49 -20.08
CA ALA A 31 -12.51 -5.39 -21.46
C ALA A 31 -10.99 -5.12 -21.58
N VAL A 32 -10.37 -4.67 -20.49
CA VAL A 32 -8.92 -4.40 -20.39
C VAL A 32 -8.36 -5.12 -19.17
N PRO A 33 -7.06 -5.46 -19.17
CA PRO A 33 -6.43 -6.09 -18.01
C PRO A 33 -6.65 -5.25 -16.74
N PRO A 34 -7.14 -5.84 -15.64
CA PRO A 34 -7.36 -5.11 -14.39
C PRO A 34 -6.06 -4.86 -13.65
N ILE A 35 -6.00 -3.76 -12.92
CA ILE A 35 -4.91 -3.50 -11.98
C ILE A 35 -5.23 -4.23 -10.68
N VAL A 36 -4.35 -5.13 -10.27
CA VAL A 36 -4.46 -5.80 -8.97
C VAL A 36 -3.78 -4.96 -7.90
N VAL A 37 -4.45 -4.74 -6.77
CA VAL A 37 -3.89 -3.94 -5.67
C VAL A 37 -3.91 -4.74 -4.38
N TRP A 38 -2.73 -4.92 -3.79
CA TRP A 38 -2.54 -5.58 -2.50
C TRP A 38 -2.21 -4.57 -1.39
N PRO A 39 -2.53 -4.89 -0.12
CA PRO A 39 -2.32 -3.98 1.01
C PRO A 39 -0.84 -3.80 1.39
N GLU A 40 -0.62 -2.98 2.41
CA GLU A 40 0.70 -2.72 3.01
C GLU A 40 1.35 -4.01 3.51
N SER A 41 2.64 -4.18 3.16
CA SER A 41 3.43 -5.36 3.52
C SER A 41 2.63 -6.65 3.32
N ALA A 42 2.00 -6.81 2.15
CA ALA A 42 1.08 -7.92 1.86
C ALA A 42 1.71 -9.28 2.18
N LEU A 43 2.99 -9.43 1.88
CA LEU A 43 3.73 -10.65 2.13
C LEU A 43 4.81 -10.45 3.21
N PRO A 44 5.06 -11.45 4.08
CA PRO A 44 6.12 -11.41 5.08
C PRO A 44 7.50 -11.76 4.44
N ARG A 45 7.81 -11.18 3.29
CA ARG A 45 8.98 -11.48 2.45
C ARG A 45 9.50 -10.21 1.78
N LEU A 46 10.79 -10.19 1.47
CA LEU A 46 11.42 -9.14 0.66
C LEU A 46 11.15 -9.41 -0.83
N ILE A 47 9.94 -9.14 -1.27
CA ILE A 47 9.47 -9.43 -2.65
C ILE A 47 10.41 -8.82 -3.72
N GLY A 48 11.12 -7.75 -3.40
CA GLY A 48 12.12 -7.15 -4.28
C GLY A 48 13.33 -8.04 -4.56
N GLU A 49 13.62 -8.99 -3.68
CA GLU A 49 14.80 -9.87 -3.75
C GLU A 49 14.43 -11.29 -4.23
N GLU A 50 13.16 -11.59 -4.50
CA GLU A 50 12.67 -12.95 -4.76
C GLU A 50 12.01 -13.08 -6.14
N ASP A 51 12.79 -13.17 -7.20
CA ASP A 51 12.31 -13.27 -8.59
C ASP A 51 11.35 -14.44 -8.81
N ALA A 52 11.65 -15.61 -8.24
CA ALA A 52 10.80 -16.80 -8.37
C ALA A 52 9.43 -16.59 -7.70
N LEU A 53 9.38 -15.89 -6.56
CA LEU A 53 8.12 -15.57 -5.90
C LEU A 53 7.32 -14.55 -6.73
N ARG A 54 7.98 -13.52 -7.28
CA ARG A 54 7.31 -12.56 -8.18
C ARG A 54 6.74 -13.25 -9.40
N ALA A 55 7.50 -14.12 -10.07
CA ALA A 55 7.03 -14.88 -11.22
C ALA A 55 5.80 -15.74 -10.87
N ARG A 56 5.81 -16.43 -9.70
CA ARG A 56 4.67 -17.20 -9.20
C ARG A 56 3.45 -16.30 -8.95
N ILE A 57 3.64 -15.12 -8.39
CA ILE A 57 2.56 -14.16 -8.16
C ILE A 57 1.98 -13.71 -9.50
N MET A 58 2.80 -13.24 -10.41
CA MET A 58 2.32 -12.75 -11.71
C MET A 58 1.57 -13.83 -12.51
N ALA A 59 2.03 -15.08 -12.44
CA ALA A 59 1.35 -16.20 -13.09
C ALA A 59 -0.03 -16.52 -12.50
N SER A 60 -0.32 -16.08 -11.28
CA SER A 60 -1.62 -16.28 -10.62
C SER A 60 -2.62 -15.15 -10.87
N LEU A 61 -2.16 -14.01 -11.40
CA LEU A 61 -3.01 -12.86 -11.69
C LEU A 61 -3.78 -13.06 -13.01
N PRO A 62 -4.86 -12.31 -13.23
CA PRO A 62 -5.50 -12.27 -14.54
C PRO A 62 -4.48 -11.89 -15.63
N PRO A 63 -4.60 -12.43 -16.85
CA PRO A 63 -3.63 -12.21 -17.91
C PRO A 63 -3.33 -10.73 -18.16
N ALA A 64 -2.06 -10.40 -18.32
CA ALA A 64 -1.55 -9.05 -18.55
C ALA A 64 -1.87 -8.01 -17.45
N SER A 65 -2.30 -8.46 -16.26
CA SER A 65 -2.61 -7.57 -15.12
C SER A 65 -1.34 -7.07 -14.44
N PRO A 66 -1.16 -5.75 -14.29
CA PRO A 66 -0.14 -5.22 -13.41
C PRO A 66 -0.55 -5.34 -11.95
N LEU A 67 0.45 -5.37 -11.07
CA LEU A 67 0.29 -5.44 -9.61
C LEU A 67 0.84 -4.20 -8.93
N LEU A 68 0.03 -3.61 -8.05
CA LEU A 68 0.48 -2.65 -7.04
C LEU A 68 0.45 -3.34 -5.67
N THR A 69 1.59 -3.48 -5.02
CA THR A 69 1.66 -4.19 -3.73
C THR A 69 2.51 -3.48 -2.70
N GLY A 70 2.01 -3.41 -1.48
CA GLY A 70 2.86 -3.06 -0.34
C GLY A 70 3.89 -4.16 -0.09
N GLY A 71 5.16 -3.77 0.02
CA GLY A 71 6.26 -4.69 0.26
C GLY A 71 7.42 -4.03 1.01
N LEU A 72 8.28 -4.85 1.56
CA LEU A 72 9.53 -4.39 2.14
C LEU A 72 10.64 -4.44 1.11
N HIS A 73 11.49 -3.42 1.12
CA HIS A 73 12.63 -3.29 0.23
C HIS A 73 13.88 -2.93 1.05
N ARG A 74 14.96 -3.66 0.82
CA ARG A 74 16.25 -3.40 1.46
C ARG A 74 17.06 -2.43 0.60
N ILE A 75 17.67 -1.45 1.24
CA ILE A 75 18.66 -0.57 0.63
C ILE A 75 19.96 -0.64 1.43
N THR A 76 21.07 -0.39 0.77
CA THR A 76 22.37 -0.23 1.42
C THR A 76 22.93 1.12 0.96
N ASP A 77 23.33 1.95 1.90
CA ASP A 77 23.94 3.24 1.62
C ASP A 77 25.43 3.12 1.22
N ASP A 78 26.02 4.23 0.84
CA ASP A 78 27.44 4.29 0.41
C ASP A 78 28.44 3.89 1.51
N THR A 79 27.99 3.83 2.78
CA THR A 79 28.80 3.39 3.91
C THR A 79 28.67 1.89 4.17
N GLY A 80 27.83 1.18 3.41
CA GLY A 80 27.53 -0.24 3.61
C GLY A 80 26.44 -0.49 4.68
N LYS A 81 25.83 0.54 5.24
CA LYS A 81 24.75 0.41 6.21
C LYS A 81 23.45 0.02 5.51
N ALA A 82 22.91 -1.13 5.89
CA ALA A 82 21.60 -1.56 5.39
C ALA A 82 20.46 -0.88 6.15
N SER A 83 19.35 -0.63 5.44
CA SER A 83 18.08 -0.21 6.02
C SER A 83 16.90 -0.79 5.23
N ILE A 84 15.71 -0.80 5.83
CA ILE A 84 14.50 -1.31 5.20
C ILE A 84 13.55 -0.16 4.91
N LEU A 85 13.04 -0.13 3.69
CA LEU A 85 11.97 0.76 3.26
C LEU A 85 10.65 -0.02 3.22
N ASN A 86 9.59 0.61 3.71
CA ASN A 86 8.22 0.17 3.50
C ASN A 86 7.73 0.83 2.21
N SER A 87 7.44 0.04 1.19
CA SER A 87 7.24 0.55 -0.17
C SER A 87 5.95 0.03 -0.79
N LEU A 88 5.30 0.85 -1.61
CA LEU A 88 4.30 0.46 -2.59
C LEU A 88 5.03 0.21 -3.92
N LEU A 89 5.09 -1.03 -4.35
CA LEU A 89 5.79 -1.48 -5.55
C LEU A 89 4.83 -1.53 -6.73
N ALA A 90 5.25 -1.02 -7.88
CA ALA A 90 4.55 -1.15 -9.15
C ALA A 90 5.25 -2.19 -10.03
N ILE A 91 4.53 -3.26 -10.33
CA ILE A 91 5.01 -4.43 -11.06
C ILE A 91 4.11 -4.61 -12.30
N PRO A 92 4.55 -4.19 -13.49
CA PRO A 92 3.86 -4.47 -14.75
C PRO A 92 3.73 -5.97 -15.01
N ALA A 93 3.04 -6.32 -16.09
CA ALA A 93 2.78 -7.71 -16.46
C ALA A 93 4.05 -8.54 -16.75
N ASP A 94 5.18 -7.91 -17.00
CA ASP A 94 6.49 -8.56 -17.17
C ASP A 94 7.11 -9.06 -15.84
N GLY A 95 6.51 -8.69 -14.69
CA GLY A 95 6.96 -9.11 -13.37
C GLY A 95 8.16 -8.36 -12.82
N GLN A 96 8.67 -7.33 -13.52
CA GLN A 96 9.77 -6.52 -13.03
C GLN A 96 9.25 -5.35 -12.17
N ILE A 97 10.00 -4.94 -11.15
CA ILE A 97 9.64 -3.76 -10.37
C ILE A 97 10.02 -2.52 -11.18
N ALA A 98 9.03 -1.90 -11.83
CA ALA A 98 9.25 -0.73 -12.67
C ALA A 98 9.36 0.57 -11.85
N ALA A 99 8.66 0.67 -10.74
CA ALA A 99 8.70 1.84 -9.88
C ALA A 99 8.26 1.51 -8.45
N ARG A 100 8.51 2.43 -7.52
CA ARG A 100 8.05 2.33 -6.14
C ARG A 100 7.78 3.70 -5.52
N HIS A 101 6.88 3.72 -4.55
CA HIS A 101 6.72 4.81 -3.58
C HIS A 101 7.18 4.29 -2.22
N ASP A 102 8.21 4.90 -1.66
CA ASP A 102 8.74 4.54 -0.35
C ASP A 102 8.06 5.41 0.71
N LYS A 103 7.60 4.82 1.80
CA LYS A 103 6.89 5.50 2.89
C LYS A 103 7.70 6.65 3.43
N VAL A 104 7.18 7.87 3.29
CA VAL A 104 7.86 9.10 3.69
C VAL A 104 7.59 9.42 5.15
N ARG A 105 6.38 9.13 5.65
CA ARG A 105 5.97 9.42 7.02
C ARG A 105 5.86 8.15 7.84
N LEU A 106 6.90 7.87 8.61
CA LEU A 106 6.93 6.73 9.53
C LEU A 106 6.07 6.99 10.77
N VAL A 107 5.53 5.91 11.35
CA VAL A 107 4.72 5.97 12.57
C VAL A 107 5.63 6.12 13.78
N PRO A 108 5.52 7.23 14.55
CA PRO A 108 6.28 7.40 15.78
C PRO A 108 5.98 6.28 16.77
N PHE A 109 7.00 5.82 17.50
CA PHE A 109 6.99 4.67 18.42
C PHE A 109 6.61 3.33 17.78
N GLY A 110 5.97 3.33 16.60
CA GLY A 110 5.66 2.14 15.82
C GLY A 110 6.84 1.69 14.97
N GLU A 111 7.25 2.53 14.03
CA GLU A 111 8.27 2.23 13.02
C GLU A 111 9.63 2.88 13.35
N PHE A 112 9.62 3.95 14.13
CA PHE A 112 10.83 4.57 14.64
C PHE A 112 10.62 5.09 16.07
N LEU A 113 11.72 5.22 16.83
CA LEU A 113 11.71 5.77 18.17
C LEU A 113 12.11 7.25 18.11
N PRO A 114 11.17 8.20 18.37
CA PRO A 114 11.53 9.60 18.52
C PRO A 114 12.55 9.77 19.65
N PHE A 115 13.50 10.70 19.51
CA PHE A 115 14.56 10.90 20.51
C PHE A 115 15.27 9.59 20.92
N GLN A 116 15.61 8.74 19.96
CA GLN A 116 16.20 7.43 20.17
C GLN A 116 17.40 7.47 21.14
N TRP A 117 18.27 8.49 21.01
CA TRP A 117 19.44 8.71 21.86
C TRP A 117 19.09 8.85 23.37
N LEU A 118 17.88 9.30 23.69
CA LEU A 118 17.39 9.47 25.06
C LEU A 118 16.58 8.26 25.54
N LEU A 119 15.75 7.68 24.68
CA LEU A 119 14.76 6.68 25.07
C LEU A 119 15.32 5.25 25.04
N GLU A 120 16.23 4.94 24.15
CA GLU A 120 16.86 3.61 24.04
C GLU A 120 17.65 3.21 25.30
N PRO A 121 18.46 4.11 25.93
CA PRO A 121 19.11 3.81 27.20
C PRO A 121 18.16 3.55 28.36
N LEU A 122 16.90 4.04 28.27
CA LEU A 122 15.83 3.78 29.23
C LEU A 122 15.08 2.47 28.97
N GLY A 123 15.53 1.66 27.99
CA GLY A 123 14.93 0.36 27.65
C GLY A 123 13.71 0.47 26.71
N LEU A 124 13.37 1.66 26.22
CA LEU A 124 12.27 1.83 25.28
C LEU A 124 12.74 1.50 23.86
N ARG A 125 11.91 0.77 23.12
CA ARG A 125 12.13 0.39 21.73
C ARG A 125 10.86 0.59 20.93
N GLN A 126 11.01 0.75 19.59
CA GLN A 126 9.85 0.77 18.69
C GLN A 126 9.14 -0.60 18.69
N ILE A 127 7.82 -0.57 18.42
CA ILE A 127 6.97 -1.78 18.42
C ILE A 127 7.36 -2.72 17.28
N VAL A 128 7.63 -2.18 16.08
CA VAL A 128 8.11 -2.95 14.93
C VAL A 128 9.62 -2.95 14.92
N ASN A 129 10.21 -3.96 15.50
CA ASN A 129 11.66 -4.11 15.56
C ASN A 129 12.14 -5.07 14.46
N LEU A 130 12.33 -4.54 13.25
CA LEU A 130 12.94 -5.25 12.13
C LEU A 130 14.37 -4.73 11.95
N PRO A 131 15.39 -5.49 12.32
CA PRO A 131 16.77 -5.12 12.03
C PRO A 131 17.02 -5.07 10.51
N PRO A 132 17.65 -4.05 9.97
CA PRO A 132 18.37 -2.95 10.61
C PRO A 132 17.53 -1.70 10.98
N GLY A 133 16.21 -1.75 10.90
CA GLY A 133 15.28 -0.65 11.15
C GLY A 133 14.69 -0.07 9.86
N PHE A 134 13.60 0.69 10.01
CA PHE A 134 12.96 1.39 8.91
C PHE A 134 13.64 2.73 8.62
N SER A 135 13.76 3.05 7.33
CA SER A 135 14.12 4.38 6.87
C SER A 135 12.95 5.03 6.13
N ALA A 136 12.83 6.35 6.25
CA ALA A 136 11.84 7.11 5.51
C ALA A 136 12.26 7.26 4.06
N GLY A 137 11.29 7.24 3.14
CA GLY A 137 11.46 7.61 1.75
C GLY A 137 11.75 9.10 1.60
N SER A 138 12.29 9.49 0.45
CA SER A 138 12.75 10.87 0.23
C SER A 138 11.69 11.82 -0.32
N LYS A 139 10.73 11.33 -1.11
CA LYS A 139 9.74 12.16 -1.80
C LYS A 139 8.41 11.45 -2.00
N ASP A 140 7.36 12.24 -1.85
CA ASP A 140 6.01 11.96 -2.25
C ASP A 140 5.80 12.48 -3.69
N ARG A 141 5.60 11.58 -4.65
CA ARG A 141 5.55 11.88 -6.09
C ARG A 141 4.46 11.12 -6.81
N VAL A 142 4.10 11.60 -8.00
CA VAL A 142 3.29 10.84 -8.95
C VAL A 142 4.18 9.84 -9.69
N ILE A 143 3.75 8.61 -9.71
CA ILE A 143 4.43 7.50 -10.39
C ILE A 143 3.75 7.24 -11.73
N ARG A 144 4.55 7.10 -12.78
CA ARG A 144 4.12 6.74 -14.13
C ARG A 144 4.80 5.45 -14.53
N VAL A 145 3.98 4.46 -14.84
CA VAL A 145 4.42 3.14 -15.33
C VAL A 145 3.57 2.80 -16.54
N GLU A 146 4.17 2.27 -17.56
CA GLU A 146 3.46 1.84 -18.76
C GLU A 146 2.39 0.79 -18.41
N GLY A 147 1.22 0.91 -19.03
CA GLY A 147 0.07 0.04 -18.77
C GLY A 147 -0.71 0.35 -17.49
N MET A 148 -0.36 1.41 -16.74
CA MET A 148 -1.09 1.86 -15.56
C MET A 148 -1.43 3.35 -15.64
N PRO A 149 -2.60 3.80 -15.11
CA PRO A 149 -2.84 5.22 -14.85
C PRO A 149 -1.77 5.81 -13.93
N ALA A 150 -1.42 7.07 -14.14
CA ALA A 150 -0.49 7.78 -13.27
C ALA A 150 -1.05 7.83 -11.84
N PHE A 151 -0.29 7.40 -10.85
CA PHE A 151 -0.79 7.29 -9.48
C PHE A 151 0.10 7.94 -8.43
N ALA A 152 -0.52 8.30 -7.30
CA ALA A 152 0.19 8.68 -6.09
C ALA A 152 -0.11 7.68 -4.96
N GLY A 153 0.95 7.23 -4.27
CA GLY A 153 0.87 6.27 -3.19
C GLY A 153 0.68 6.91 -1.82
N PHE A 154 -0.06 6.23 -0.95
CA PHE A 154 -0.16 6.48 0.48
C PHE A 154 0.01 5.14 1.20
N ILE A 155 1.02 5.03 2.04
CA ILE A 155 1.23 3.82 2.84
C ILE A 155 0.72 4.08 4.25
N CYS A 156 -0.35 3.37 4.63
CA CYS A 156 -0.96 3.37 5.96
C CYS A 156 -1.20 4.79 6.51
N TYR A 157 -0.49 5.16 7.55
CA TYR A 157 -0.57 6.42 8.30
C TYR A 157 -0.42 7.68 7.42
N GLU A 158 0.19 7.59 6.25
CA GLU A 158 0.34 8.72 5.33
C GLU A 158 -1.00 9.31 4.90
N ALA A 159 -2.06 8.48 4.80
CA ALA A 159 -3.40 8.94 4.45
C ALA A 159 -4.03 9.90 5.48
N VAL A 160 -3.51 9.93 6.71
CA VAL A 160 -3.97 10.85 7.76
C VAL A 160 -3.61 12.31 7.43
N PHE A 161 -2.51 12.53 6.73
CA PHE A 161 -1.98 13.86 6.48
C PHE A 161 -2.48 14.44 5.16
N PRO A 162 -3.01 15.67 5.17
CA PRO A 162 -3.25 16.41 3.94
C PRO A 162 -1.91 16.74 3.27
N ARG A 163 -1.93 16.93 1.96
CA ARG A 163 -0.75 17.45 1.28
C ARG A 163 -0.59 18.93 1.58
N SER A 164 0.64 19.32 1.84
CA SER A 164 1.01 20.73 2.05
C SER A 164 1.36 21.46 0.76
N ARG A 165 1.56 20.72 -0.34
CA ARG A 165 1.92 21.25 -1.68
C ARG A 165 1.25 20.42 -2.77
N PRO A 166 0.90 21.01 -3.92
CA PRO A 166 0.42 20.26 -5.08
C PRO A 166 1.44 19.21 -5.55
N TYR A 167 0.97 18.21 -6.28
CA TYR A 167 1.85 17.31 -7.02
C TYR A 167 2.51 18.05 -8.19
N GLU A 168 3.73 17.68 -8.57
CA GLU A 168 4.41 18.20 -9.76
C GLU A 168 3.61 17.93 -11.05
N SER A 169 2.83 16.85 -11.05
CA SER A 169 1.85 16.53 -12.09
C SER A 169 0.66 15.84 -11.45
N ARG A 170 -0.53 16.03 -12.00
CA ARG A 170 -1.74 15.46 -11.42
C ARG A 170 -1.78 13.95 -11.57
N PRO A 171 -2.05 13.16 -10.50
CA PRO A 171 -2.32 11.74 -10.60
C PRO A 171 -3.70 11.49 -11.22
N GLU A 172 -3.89 10.32 -11.82
CA GLU A 172 -5.17 9.82 -12.33
C GLU A 172 -5.87 8.91 -11.31
N MET A 173 -5.10 8.35 -10.37
CA MET A 173 -5.62 7.59 -9.22
C MET A 173 -4.74 7.79 -7.99
N LEU A 174 -5.33 7.61 -6.82
CA LEU A 174 -4.63 7.48 -5.55
C LEU A 174 -4.67 6.01 -5.11
N VAL A 175 -3.61 5.55 -4.49
CA VAL A 175 -3.51 4.18 -3.95
C VAL A 175 -3.15 4.26 -2.49
N ASN A 176 -4.01 3.74 -1.61
CA ASN A 176 -3.74 3.60 -0.20
C ASN A 176 -3.56 2.13 0.16
N ALA A 177 -2.32 1.68 0.28
CA ALA A 177 -1.98 0.37 0.81
C ALA A 177 -1.79 0.48 2.33
N THR A 178 -2.58 -0.26 3.11
CA THR A 178 -2.58 -0.10 4.57
C THR A 178 -2.69 -1.42 5.32
N ASN A 179 -2.26 -1.40 6.58
CA ASN A 179 -2.45 -2.48 7.53
C ASN A 179 -3.13 -1.92 8.79
N ASP A 180 -4.44 -2.09 8.88
CA ASP A 180 -5.24 -1.59 9.98
C ASP A 180 -5.25 -2.54 11.22
N ALA A 181 -4.52 -3.65 11.19
CA ALA A 181 -4.42 -4.60 12.31
C ALA A 181 -3.96 -3.93 13.62
N TRP A 182 -3.24 -2.82 13.53
CA TRP A 182 -2.78 -2.03 14.68
C TRP A 182 -3.91 -1.38 15.48
N PHE A 183 -5.03 -1.07 14.82
CA PHE A 183 -6.18 -0.42 15.44
C PHE A 183 -7.17 -1.41 16.08
N GLY A 184 -7.01 -2.72 15.83
CA GLY A 184 -7.95 -3.75 16.28
C GLY A 184 -9.34 -3.52 15.67
N THR A 185 -10.39 -3.76 16.49
CA THR A 185 -11.81 -3.57 16.12
C THR A 185 -12.41 -2.27 16.66
N SER A 186 -11.57 -1.31 17.04
CA SER A 186 -11.98 0.00 17.57
C SER A 186 -12.55 0.92 16.46
N GLY A 187 -12.81 2.18 16.79
CA GLY A 187 -13.15 3.23 15.80
C GLY A 187 -12.00 3.59 14.85
N GLY A 188 -10.75 3.19 15.16
CA GLY A 188 -9.56 3.56 14.39
C GLY A 188 -9.61 3.22 12.91
N PRO A 189 -9.95 1.98 12.48
CA PRO A 189 -10.07 1.63 11.07
C PRO A 189 -11.10 2.48 10.32
N HIS A 190 -12.22 2.83 10.95
CA HIS A 190 -13.26 3.67 10.36
C HIS A 190 -12.80 5.12 10.17
N GLN A 191 -12.11 5.68 11.18
CA GLN A 191 -11.50 7.01 11.09
C GLN A 191 -10.42 7.04 10.01
N HIS A 192 -9.59 6.00 9.92
CA HIS A 192 -8.55 5.88 8.91
C HIS A 192 -9.13 5.80 7.50
N LEU A 193 -10.23 5.06 7.29
CA LEU A 193 -10.99 5.09 6.03
C LEU A 193 -11.54 6.51 5.75
N GLY A 194 -12.01 7.21 6.77
CA GLY A 194 -12.44 8.62 6.67
C GLY A 194 -11.35 9.53 6.13
N HIS A 195 -10.11 9.40 6.62
CA HIS A 195 -8.96 10.16 6.12
C HIS A 195 -8.65 9.84 4.66
N ALA A 196 -8.71 8.57 4.25
CA ALA A 196 -8.54 8.17 2.86
C ALA A 196 -9.55 8.85 1.94
N ARG A 197 -10.83 8.93 2.38
CA ARG A 197 -11.89 9.66 1.65
C ARG A 197 -11.57 11.15 1.50
N PHE A 198 -11.05 11.80 2.54
CA PHE A 198 -10.62 13.19 2.45
C PHE A 198 -9.50 13.38 1.43
N ARG A 199 -8.53 12.47 1.34
CA ARG A 199 -7.47 12.56 0.30
C ARG A 199 -8.06 12.52 -1.11
N ALA A 200 -9.04 11.64 -1.37
CA ALA A 200 -9.72 11.59 -2.65
C ALA A 200 -10.44 12.91 -2.98
N ILE A 201 -11.20 13.46 -2.02
CA ILE A 201 -11.91 14.74 -2.16
C ILE A 201 -10.94 15.89 -2.42
N GLU A 202 -9.90 16.02 -1.62
CA GLU A 202 -8.91 17.10 -1.74
C GLU A 202 -8.23 17.14 -3.10
N GLN A 203 -7.93 15.98 -3.65
CA GLN A 203 -7.27 15.88 -4.96
C GLN A 203 -8.28 15.86 -6.14
N GLY A 204 -9.55 15.60 -5.88
CA GLY A 204 -10.55 15.36 -6.92
C GLY A 204 -10.20 14.12 -7.76
N VAL A 205 -9.61 13.10 -7.14
CA VAL A 205 -9.05 11.89 -7.78
C VAL A 205 -9.56 10.66 -7.06
N PRO A 206 -10.01 9.61 -7.77
CA PRO A 206 -10.46 8.38 -7.15
C PRO A 206 -9.31 7.68 -6.39
N MET A 207 -9.66 6.96 -5.31
CA MET A 207 -8.71 6.21 -4.51
C MET A 207 -9.07 4.74 -4.41
N ILE A 208 -8.08 3.88 -4.68
CA ILE A 208 -8.11 2.47 -4.35
C ILE A 208 -7.48 2.31 -2.96
N ARG A 209 -8.25 1.78 -2.02
CA ARG A 209 -7.74 1.43 -0.70
C ARG A 209 -7.72 -0.08 -0.56
N ALA A 210 -6.54 -0.66 -0.42
CA ALA A 210 -6.33 -2.06 -0.07
C ALA A 210 -5.86 -2.14 1.39
N ALA A 211 -6.63 -2.83 2.23
CA ALA A 211 -6.40 -2.87 3.67
C ALA A 211 -6.24 -4.31 4.17
N ASN A 212 -5.15 -4.59 4.87
CA ASN A 212 -5.01 -5.81 5.64
C ASN A 212 -5.80 -5.66 6.95
N THR A 213 -6.75 -6.56 7.20
CA THR A 213 -7.73 -6.57 8.31
C THR A 213 -8.66 -5.35 8.37
N GLY A 214 -8.33 -4.25 7.72
CA GLY A 214 -9.16 -3.04 7.61
C GLY A 214 -10.26 -3.15 6.55
N SER A 215 -10.94 -2.03 6.29
CA SER A 215 -11.90 -1.95 5.19
C SER A 215 -11.22 -1.58 3.89
N SER A 216 -11.21 -2.50 2.92
CA SER A 216 -10.79 -2.22 1.55
C SER A 216 -11.92 -1.53 0.79
N ALA A 217 -11.61 -0.53 -0.03
CA ALA A 217 -12.65 0.24 -0.70
C ALA A 217 -12.19 0.86 -2.02
N MET A 218 -13.12 1.00 -2.96
CA MET A 218 -13.03 1.93 -4.07
C MET A 218 -13.76 3.22 -3.68
N ILE A 219 -13.05 4.34 -3.70
CA ILE A 219 -13.54 5.66 -3.33
C ILE A 219 -13.49 6.55 -4.57
N ASP A 220 -14.60 7.22 -4.92
CA ASP A 220 -14.62 8.13 -6.06
C ASP A 220 -13.98 9.49 -5.71
N ALA A 221 -13.79 10.33 -6.71
CA ALA A 221 -13.17 11.66 -6.57
C ALA A 221 -13.96 12.63 -5.67
N ALA A 222 -15.23 12.33 -5.37
CA ALA A 222 -16.06 13.07 -4.42
C ALA A 222 -16.10 12.42 -3.02
N GLY A 223 -15.24 11.42 -2.76
CA GLY A 223 -15.13 10.72 -1.49
C GLY A 223 -16.25 9.71 -1.19
N ARG A 224 -17.07 9.36 -2.18
CA ARG A 224 -18.14 8.37 -2.01
C ARG A 224 -17.57 6.96 -2.18
N ILE A 225 -17.93 6.05 -1.31
CA ILE A 225 -17.56 4.64 -1.38
C ILE A 225 -18.40 3.98 -2.46
N LYS A 226 -17.77 3.47 -3.52
CA LYS A 226 -18.41 2.78 -4.64
C LYS A 226 -18.55 1.29 -4.38
N ALA A 227 -17.58 0.69 -3.70
CA ALA A 227 -17.61 -0.68 -3.22
C ALA A 227 -16.68 -0.81 -2.01
N MET A 228 -16.96 -1.77 -1.13
CA MET A 228 -16.20 -1.97 0.10
C MET A 228 -16.25 -3.42 0.57
N LEU A 229 -15.11 -3.92 1.04
CA LEU A 229 -15.04 -5.09 1.93
C LEU A 229 -15.09 -4.59 3.38
N ALA A 230 -15.93 -5.21 4.17
CA ALA A 230 -16.07 -4.87 5.58
C ALA A 230 -14.78 -5.16 6.38
N LEU A 231 -14.65 -4.52 7.53
CA LEU A 231 -13.58 -4.76 8.48
C LEU A 231 -13.48 -6.26 8.83
N GLY A 232 -12.29 -6.82 8.77
CA GLY A 232 -12.01 -8.22 9.10
C GLY A 232 -12.50 -9.23 8.08
N THR A 233 -12.98 -8.80 6.90
CA THR A 233 -13.44 -9.70 5.84
C THR A 233 -12.31 -9.94 4.83
N ALA A 234 -11.97 -11.22 4.62
CA ALA A 234 -11.07 -11.62 3.55
C ALA A 234 -11.84 -11.77 2.23
N GLY A 235 -11.35 -11.13 1.16
CA GLY A 235 -12.01 -11.16 -0.15
C GLY A 235 -11.30 -10.30 -1.17
N HIS A 236 -11.93 -10.14 -2.34
CA HIS A 236 -11.51 -9.22 -3.40
C HIS A 236 -12.68 -8.33 -3.80
N LEU A 237 -12.38 -7.21 -4.45
CA LEU A 237 -13.35 -6.28 -5.02
C LEU A 237 -13.01 -6.04 -6.48
N ASP A 238 -13.95 -6.34 -7.36
CA ASP A 238 -13.86 -6.04 -8.79
C ASP A 238 -14.69 -4.79 -9.06
N VAL A 239 -14.02 -3.69 -9.32
CA VAL A 239 -14.68 -2.38 -9.45
C VAL A 239 -14.07 -1.59 -10.61
N ALA A 240 -14.92 -1.01 -11.43
CA ALA A 240 -14.48 -0.06 -12.44
C ALA A 240 -13.91 1.21 -11.79
N MET A 241 -12.79 1.71 -12.32
CA MET A 241 -12.18 2.95 -11.86
C MET A 241 -13.12 4.13 -12.11
N PRO A 242 -13.52 4.89 -11.08
CA PRO A 242 -14.29 6.11 -11.26
C PRO A 242 -13.48 7.19 -11.97
N ALA A 243 -14.15 8.09 -12.67
CA ALA A 243 -13.51 9.21 -13.35
C ALA A 243 -12.91 10.21 -12.35
N VAL A 244 -11.82 10.87 -12.76
CA VAL A 244 -11.27 12.03 -12.07
C VAL A 244 -12.20 13.24 -12.24
N MET A 245 -12.27 14.11 -11.25
CA MET A 245 -12.97 15.41 -11.31
C MET A 245 -11.99 16.51 -11.77
N ALA A 246 -12.51 17.72 -11.99
CA ALA A 246 -11.67 18.91 -12.13
C ALA A 246 -10.72 19.07 -10.93
N ALA A 247 -9.58 19.76 -11.12
CA ALA A 247 -8.68 20.06 -10.02
C ALA A 247 -9.42 20.87 -8.94
N THR A 248 -9.26 20.46 -7.70
CA THR A 248 -9.82 21.20 -6.56
C THR A 248 -8.88 22.33 -6.16
N PRO A 249 -9.33 23.29 -5.33
CA PRO A 249 -8.43 24.31 -4.77
C PRO A 249 -7.25 23.75 -3.97
N TYR A 250 -7.36 22.53 -3.45
CA TYR A 250 -6.26 21.84 -2.76
C TYR A 250 -5.23 21.21 -3.72
N ALA A 251 -5.65 20.92 -4.95
CA ALA A 251 -4.82 20.27 -5.97
C ALA A 251 -4.20 21.26 -6.96
N ALA A 252 -4.61 22.54 -6.88
CA ALA A 252 -4.15 23.62 -7.74
C ALA A 252 -2.83 24.24 -7.28
#